data_7eb09dac4c44720c84902ee016024376
#
_entry.id   7eb09dac4c44720c84902ee016024376
#
_cell.length_a   1.000
_cell.length_b   1.000
_cell.length_c   1.000
_cell.angle_alpha   90.00
_cell.angle_beta   90.00
_cell.angle_gamma   90.00
#
_symmetry.space_group_name_H-M   'P 1'
#
loop_
_entity.id
_entity.type
_entity.pdbx_description
1 polymer ?
#
loop_
_entity_poly.entity_id
_entity_poly.type
_entity_poly.pdbx_seq_one_letter_code
_entity_poly.pdbx_strand_id
1 'polypeptide(L)'
;MTLAVVLGANGFIGRHVVGALGGGSDIEVVGAGLGAPLPGLESGWLDMDLLAGDGRLEAELRAIRPDLIVNCTGATAGTAANLTRLNVDTTAALLEAIARSGIRARLIHLGSAAEYGPGPVGRPLVEAAPTRPVSPYGVAKLAATGLVATAASAGREAVVLRVFNALGPGMPAGTLPGGALLRLTEAVAASAPRIEMGSLDSVRDFVDVRDIGAAVVAACRAPRLDAPIVNVGSGAGHSARELVRALAERVGFTGEIGEAGAGSPRSSDVPWQVADVSLAKSLLGWRAVHDLRSAVELMTANRP
;
A
#
# COMPACT_ATOMS: atom_id res chain seq x y z
N MET A 1 -11.07 -1.30 25.05
CA MET A 1 -10.86 -0.59 23.77
C MET A 1 -9.53 -1.06 23.23
N THR A 2 -9.46 -1.50 22.00
CA THR A 2 -8.22 -1.99 21.36
C THR A 2 -7.37 -0.81 20.93
N LEU A 3 -6.07 -0.81 21.22
CA LEU A 3 -5.16 0.29 20.88
C LEU A 3 -4.28 -0.10 19.70
N ALA A 4 -4.33 0.70 18.63
CA ALA A 4 -3.56 0.49 17.41
C ALA A 4 -2.52 1.61 17.21
N VAL A 5 -1.27 1.24 16.95
CA VAL A 5 -0.24 2.17 16.45
C VAL A 5 -0.10 1.99 14.95
N VAL A 6 -0.27 3.06 14.18
CA VAL A 6 -0.10 3.08 12.72
C VAL A 6 1.19 3.82 12.38
N LEU A 7 2.22 3.08 11.96
CA LEU A 7 3.49 3.62 11.51
C LEU A 7 3.39 4.06 10.04
N GLY A 8 3.91 5.24 9.71
CA GLY A 8 3.74 5.85 8.39
C GLY A 8 2.31 6.35 8.16
N ALA A 9 1.64 6.79 9.23
CA ALA A 9 0.25 7.22 9.23
C ALA A 9 -0.04 8.36 8.26
N ASN A 10 0.88 9.32 8.08
CA ASN A 10 0.76 10.45 7.16
C ASN A 10 1.10 10.10 5.69
N GLY A 11 1.53 8.86 5.41
CA GLY A 11 1.76 8.36 4.06
C GLY A 11 0.47 8.15 3.24
N PHE A 12 0.62 7.86 1.94
CA PHE A 12 -0.52 7.67 1.03
C PHE A 12 -1.50 6.60 1.54
N ILE A 13 -1.06 5.38 1.84
CA ILE A 13 -1.96 4.33 2.34
C ILE A 13 -2.24 4.55 3.83
N GLY A 14 -1.24 4.97 4.62
CA GLY A 14 -1.35 5.11 6.06
C GLY A 14 -2.52 5.97 6.52
N ARG A 15 -2.76 7.13 5.87
CA ARG A 15 -3.89 8.01 6.18
C ARG A 15 -5.25 7.36 6.00
N HIS A 16 -5.38 6.49 4.99
CA HIS A 16 -6.62 5.76 4.73
C HIS A 16 -6.81 4.61 5.73
N VAL A 17 -5.71 3.99 6.15
CA VAL A 17 -5.71 2.98 7.23
C VAL A 17 -6.13 3.61 8.55
N VAL A 18 -5.59 4.78 8.91
CA VAL A 18 -6.01 5.54 10.09
C VAL A 18 -7.51 5.83 10.04
N GLY A 19 -8.02 6.34 8.91
CA GLY A 19 -9.45 6.61 8.74
C GLY A 19 -10.31 5.35 8.88
N ALA A 20 -9.87 4.23 8.32
CA ALA A 20 -10.60 2.97 8.38
C ALA A 20 -10.64 2.37 9.81
N LEU A 21 -9.53 2.44 10.55
CA LEU A 21 -9.47 1.98 11.95
C LEU A 21 -10.27 2.89 12.88
N GLY A 22 -10.14 4.21 12.72
CA GLY A 22 -10.85 5.20 13.56
C GLY A 22 -12.34 5.34 13.23
N GLY A 23 -12.83 4.79 12.13
CA GLY A 23 -14.25 4.82 11.74
C GLY A 23 -15.16 3.93 12.59
N GLY A 24 -14.61 3.09 13.46
CA GLY A 24 -15.33 2.29 14.46
C GLY A 24 -15.06 2.81 15.88
N SER A 25 -15.94 2.54 16.82
CA SER A 25 -15.80 2.96 18.22
C SER A 25 -14.94 2.03 19.08
N ASP A 26 -14.40 0.96 18.53
CA ASP A 26 -13.73 -0.13 19.25
C ASP A 26 -12.20 -0.10 19.15
N ILE A 27 -11.62 0.72 18.25
CA ILE A 27 -10.17 0.86 18.07
C ILE A 27 -9.75 2.33 18.27
N GLU A 28 -8.90 2.57 19.25
CA GLU A 28 -8.19 3.83 19.42
C GLU A 28 -6.93 3.82 18.54
N VAL A 29 -6.66 4.92 17.82
CA VAL A 29 -5.55 5.00 16.88
C VAL A 29 -4.53 6.03 17.33
N VAL A 30 -3.27 5.58 17.46
CA VAL A 30 -2.09 6.43 17.59
C VAL A 30 -1.35 6.41 16.24
N GLY A 31 -1.21 7.57 15.62
CA GLY A 31 -0.42 7.73 14.40
C GLY A 31 1.06 7.93 14.71
N ALA A 32 1.94 7.37 13.89
CA ALA A 32 3.38 7.61 13.99
C ALA A 32 3.99 7.85 12.60
N GLY A 33 4.93 8.80 12.54
CA GLY A 33 5.61 9.14 11.28
C GLY A 33 6.53 10.35 11.47
N LEU A 34 7.16 10.78 10.39
CA LEU A 34 7.97 11.99 10.38
C LEU A 34 7.12 13.23 10.13
N GLY A 35 7.35 14.28 10.91
CA GLY A 35 6.72 15.58 10.74
C GLY A 35 5.33 15.71 11.34
N ALA A 36 4.50 16.56 10.74
CA ALA A 36 3.21 16.95 11.31
C ALA A 36 2.19 15.80 11.37
N PRO A 37 1.36 15.77 12.44
CA PRO A 37 0.27 14.83 12.58
C PRO A 37 -0.77 14.99 11.46
N LEU A 38 -1.54 13.93 11.24
CA LEU A 38 -2.77 14.05 10.47
C LEU A 38 -3.81 14.88 11.25
N PRO A 39 -4.66 15.67 10.56
CA PRO A 39 -5.76 16.34 11.20
C PRO A 39 -6.63 15.35 12.00
N GLY A 40 -6.90 15.68 13.26
CA GLY A 40 -7.64 14.84 14.19
C GLY A 40 -6.81 13.82 14.97
N LEU A 41 -5.51 13.73 14.73
CA LEU A 41 -4.57 12.88 15.49
C LEU A 41 -3.56 13.67 16.31
N GLU A 42 -3.79 14.95 16.57
CA GLU A 42 -2.82 15.83 17.24
C GLU A 42 -2.43 15.31 18.64
N SER A 43 -3.38 14.74 19.36
CA SER A 43 -3.16 14.16 20.70
C SER A 43 -2.64 12.72 20.68
N GLY A 44 -2.80 12.03 19.58
CA GLY A 44 -2.37 10.64 19.37
C GLY A 44 -1.28 10.54 18.31
N TRP A 45 -0.27 11.42 18.32
CA TRP A 45 0.80 11.44 17.32
C TRP A 45 2.17 11.23 17.95
N LEU A 46 2.94 10.34 17.33
CA LEU A 46 4.36 10.12 17.61
C LEU A 46 5.20 10.62 16.43
N ASP A 47 5.85 11.77 16.57
CA ASP A 47 6.87 12.22 15.61
C ASP A 47 8.12 11.38 15.82
N MET A 48 8.39 10.42 14.92
CA MET A 48 9.38 9.39 15.12
C MET A 48 10.07 8.96 13.83
N ASP A 49 11.40 8.93 13.84
CA ASP A 49 12.22 8.22 12.84
C ASP A 49 12.52 6.81 13.36
N LEU A 50 12.01 5.79 12.68
CA LEU A 50 12.28 4.39 13.01
C LEU A 50 13.75 4.00 12.90
N LEU A 51 14.55 4.79 12.18
CA LEU A 51 15.98 4.56 11.94
C LEU A 51 16.90 5.44 12.80
N ALA A 52 16.36 6.21 13.74
CA ALA A 52 17.15 7.04 14.63
C ALA A 52 18.13 6.23 15.51
N GLY A 53 17.79 4.98 15.81
CA GLY A 53 18.64 4.07 16.60
C GLY A 53 18.81 4.48 18.07
N ASP A 54 17.99 5.42 18.55
CA ASP A 54 18.06 6.03 19.88
C ASP A 54 17.25 5.28 20.96
N GLY A 55 16.66 4.14 20.62
CA GLY A 55 15.81 3.34 21.53
C GLY A 55 14.43 3.92 21.80
N ARG A 56 14.08 5.06 21.19
CA ARG A 56 12.81 5.74 21.42
C ARG A 56 11.61 4.90 21.00
N LEU A 57 11.69 4.21 19.84
CA LEU A 57 10.61 3.31 19.37
C LEU A 57 10.30 2.21 20.41
N GLU A 58 11.33 1.58 20.96
CA GLU A 58 11.16 0.56 22.01
C GLU A 58 10.52 1.14 23.27
N ALA A 59 10.97 2.31 23.71
CA ALA A 59 10.45 2.99 24.90
C ALA A 59 8.99 3.39 24.74
N GLU A 60 8.59 3.95 23.59
CA GLU A 60 7.21 4.31 23.28
C GLU A 60 6.31 3.07 23.19
N LEU A 61 6.74 2.00 22.51
CA LEU A 61 5.98 0.76 22.46
C LEU A 61 5.77 0.15 23.86
N ARG A 62 6.78 0.24 24.73
CA ARG A 62 6.69 -0.23 26.13
C ARG A 62 5.73 0.61 26.95
N ALA A 63 5.71 1.94 26.74
CA ALA A 63 4.82 2.86 27.44
C ALA A 63 3.36 2.74 26.99
N ILE A 64 3.14 2.73 25.69
CA ILE A 64 1.81 2.71 25.07
C ILE A 64 1.17 1.31 25.17
N ARG A 65 1.96 0.24 25.06
CA ARG A 65 1.52 -1.17 25.06
C ARG A 65 0.38 -1.44 24.07
N PRO A 66 0.56 -1.14 22.78
CA PRO A 66 -0.49 -1.34 21.79
C PRO A 66 -0.87 -2.82 21.65
N ASP A 67 -2.14 -3.07 21.33
CA ASP A 67 -2.64 -4.40 20.95
C ASP A 67 -2.31 -4.70 19.48
N LEU A 68 -2.28 -3.66 18.65
CA LEU A 68 -2.10 -3.73 17.21
C LEU A 68 -0.99 -2.77 16.75
N ILE A 69 -0.17 -3.22 15.83
CA ILE A 69 0.79 -2.38 15.10
C ILE A 69 0.55 -2.56 13.62
N VAL A 70 0.26 -1.47 12.91
CA VAL A 70 0.12 -1.47 11.45
C VAL A 70 1.31 -0.74 10.85
N ASN A 71 2.15 -1.47 10.10
CA ASN A 71 3.31 -0.91 9.44
C ASN A 71 2.99 -0.53 7.99
N CYS A 72 2.71 0.75 7.78
CA CYS A 72 2.52 1.39 6.47
C CYS A 72 3.78 2.13 5.99
N THR A 73 4.92 2.01 6.68
CA THR A 73 6.16 2.69 6.30
C THR A 73 6.76 2.11 5.04
N GLY A 74 7.55 2.91 4.35
CA GLY A 74 8.29 2.51 3.18
C GLY A 74 8.31 3.59 2.10
N ALA A 75 9.22 3.42 1.15
CA ALA A 75 9.35 4.28 -0.02
C ALA A 75 9.14 3.47 -1.29
N THR A 76 8.48 4.07 -2.29
CA THR A 76 8.24 3.44 -3.60
C THR A 76 9.20 3.93 -4.69
N ALA A 77 9.96 4.99 -4.41
CA ALA A 77 10.90 5.62 -5.33
C ALA A 77 12.20 6.01 -4.62
N GLY A 78 13.28 6.12 -5.36
CA GLY A 78 14.60 6.47 -4.86
C GLY A 78 15.69 5.53 -5.36
N THR A 79 16.91 5.70 -4.87
CA THR A 79 18.02 4.79 -5.15
C THR A 79 17.79 3.44 -4.49
N ALA A 80 18.46 2.38 -4.96
CA ALA A 80 18.40 1.05 -4.34
C ALA A 80 18.76 1.11 -2.84
N ALA A 81 19.78 1.89 -2.46
CA ALA A 81 20.17 2.08 -1.08
C ALA A 81 19.05 2.72 -0.22
N ASN A 82 18.42 3.78 -0.74
CA ASN A 82 17.29 4.40 -0.04
C ASN A 82 16.09 3.47 0.08
N LEU A 83 15.80 2.70 -0.96
CA LEU A 83 14.70 1.73 -0.93
C LEU A 83 14.97 0.60 0.07
N THR A 84 16.21 0.12 0.16
CA THR A 84 16.60 -0.86 1.18
C THR A 84 16.45 -0.25 2.57
N ARG A 85 17.05 0.91 2.81
CA ARG A 85 16.97 1.59 4.10
C ARG A 85 15.53 1.82 4.56
N LEU A 86 14.68 2.38 3.69
CA LEU A 86 13.31 2.79 4.06
C LEU A 86 12.28 1.65 4.03
N ASN A 87 12.59 0.49 3.49
CA ASN A 87 11.67 -0.66 3.50
C ASN A 87 12.21 -1.81 4.36
N VAL A 88 13.50 -2.13 4.28
CA VAL A 88 14.08 -3.28 4.99
C VAL A 88 14.52 -2.91 6.39
N ASP A 89 15.40 -1.87 6.52
CA ASP A 89 15.97 -1.51 7.82
C ASP A 89 14.90 -0.98 8.77
N THR A 90 13.90 -0.21 8.28
CA THR A 90 12.76 0.20 9.11
C THR A 90 11.94 -0.99 9.63
N THR A 91 11.75 -2.01 8.79
CA THR A 91 11.03 -3.23 9.20
C THR A 91 11.83 -4.04 10.20
N ALA A 92 13.15 -4.17 10.00
CA ALA A 92 14.04 -4.82 10.95
C ALA A 92 14.05 -4.10 12.30
N ALA A 93 14.22 -2.76 12.30
CA ALA A 93 14.20 -1.95 13.52
C ALA A 93 12.86 -2.08 14.27
N LEU A 94 11.74 -2.11 13.56
CA LEU A 94 10.43 -2.34 14.17
C LEU A 94 10.34 -3.72 14.84
N LEU A 95 10.75 -4.78 14.16
CA LEU A 95 10.71 -6.14 14.72
C LEU A 95 11.60 -6.27 15.96
N GLU A 96 12.79 -5.65 15.94
CA GLU A 96 13.67 -5.59 17.10
C GLU A 96 13.04 -4.81 18.26
N ALA A 97 12.46 -3.63 17.99
CA ALA A 97 11.81 -2.83 19.02
C ALA A 97 10.64 -3.56 19.67
N ILE A 98 9.81 -4.25 18.86
CA ILE A 98 8.73 -5.10 19.38
C ILE A 98 9.30 -6.24 20.27
N ALA A 99 10.41 -6.86 19.86
CA ALA A 99 11.03 -7.93 20.63
C ALA A 99 11.58 -7.43 21.97
N ARG A 100 12.31 -6.29 21.96
CA ARG A 100 12.94 -5.71 23.16
C ARG A 100 11.93 -5.06 24.11
N SER A 101 10.82 -4.51 23.59
CA SER A 101 9.76 -3.94 24.42
C SER A 101 9.01 -4.98 25.24
N GLY A 102 9.05 -6.25 24.85
CA GLY A 102 8.35 -7.33 25.52
C GLY A 102 6.81 -7.32 25.33
N ILE A 103 6.29 -6.46 24.45
CA ILE A 103 4.86 -6.38 24.17
C ILE A 103 4.38 -7.54 23.31
N ARG A 104 3.08 -7.84 23.41
CA ARG A 104 2.40 -8.83 22.58
C ARG A 104 1.40 -8.14 21.68
N ALA A 105 1.91 -7.40 20.69
CA ALA A 105 1.07 -6.75 19.70
C ALA A 105 0.98 -7.62 18.43
N ARG A 106 -0.20 -7.65 17.81
CA ARG A 106 -0.37 -8.19 16.46
C ARG A 106 0.23 -7.21 15.45
N LEU A 107 1.09 -7.69 14.58
CA LEU A 107 1.73 -6.89 13.53
C LEU A 107 1.06 -7.14 12.17
N ILE A 108 0.53 -6.09 11.58
CA ILE A 108 0.07 -6.06 10.19
C ILE A 108 1.08 -5.24 9.38
N HIS A 109 1.76 -5.88 8.42
CA HIS A 109 2.74 -5.21 7.56
C HIS A 109 2.23 -5.11 6.13
N LEU A 110 2.38 -3.94 5.49
CA LEU A 110 2.00 -3.77 4.09
C LEU A 110 3.14 -4.20 3.18
N GLY A 111 2.99 -5.35 2.54
CA GLY A 111 3.79 -5.84 1.42
C GLY A 111 3.36 -5.22 0.08
N SER A 112 3.85 -5.76 -1.02
CA SER A 112 3.55 -5.24 -2.36
C SER A 112 3.49 -6.34 -3.41
N ALA A 113 2.58 -6.23 -4.38
CA ALA A 113 2.55 -7.07 -5.57
C ALA A 113 3.88 -7.02 -6.37
N ALA A 114 4.66 -5.94 -6.25
CA ALA A 114 5.97 -5.83 -6.89
C ALA A 114 6.96 -6.94 -6.47
N GLU A 115 6.70 -7.63 -5.38
CA GLU A 115 7.46 -8.79 -4.89
C GLU A 115 7.38 -9.98 -5.85
N TYR A 116 6.25 -10.15 -6.56
CA TYR A 116 6.08 -11.24 -7.51
C TYR A 116 6.90 -11.05 -8.79
N GLY A 117 7.05 -9.79 -9.26
CA GLY A 117 7.52 -9.54 -10.62
C GLY A 117 6.51 -10.01 -11.68
N PRO A 118 6.97 -10.42 -12.88
CA PRO A 118 6.09 -10.87 -13.96
C PRO A 118 5.44 -12.21 -13.62
N GLY A 119 4.11 -12.23 -13.70
CA GLY A 119 3.30 -13.44 -13.58
C GLY A 119 2.85 -13.99 -14.95
N PRO A 120 2.29 -15.20 -14.97
CA PRO A 120 1.69 -15.76 -16.19
C PRO A 120 0.45 -14.96 -16.58
N VAL A 121 0.37 -14.58 -17.86
CA VAL A 121 -0.77 -13.82 -18.39
C VAL A 121 -2.07 -14.61 -18.22
N GLY A 122 -3.12 -13.95 -17.71
CA GLY A 122 -4.44 -14.53 -17.51
C GLY A 122 -4.58 -15.47 -16.30
N ARG A 123 -3.53 -15.60 -15.48
CA ARG A 123 -3.58 -16.41 -14.25
C ARG A 123 -3.37 -15.54 -13.00
N PRO A 124 -4.38 -15.39 -12.14
CA PRO A 124 -4.24 -14.68 -10.88
C PRO A 124 -3.13 -15.26 -10.01
N LEU A 125 -2.39 -14.37 -9.34
CA LEU A 125 -1.25 -14.71 -8.50
C LEU A 125 -1.74 -15.10 -7.11
N VAL A 126 -1.55 -16.36 -6.75
CA VAL A 126 -1.73 -16.85 -5.38
C VAL A 126 -0.53 -16.47 -4.51
N GLU A 127 -0.66 -16.50 -3.18
CA GLU A 127 0.41 -16.14 -2.25
C GLU A 127 1.66 -17.03 -2.38
N ALA A 128 1.48 -18.29 -2.75
CA ALA A 128 2.54 -19.25 -3.00
C ALA A 128 3.21 -19.11 -4.38
N ALA A 129 2.76 -18.18 -5.24
CA ALA A 129 3.39 -17.95 -6.53
C ALA A 129 4.85 -17.52 -6.35
N PRO A 130 5.76 -17.93 -7.28
CA PRO A 130 7.16 -17.54 -7.21
C PRO A 130 7.33 -16.02 -7.19
N THR A 131 8.19 -15.54 -6.30
CA THR A 131 8.57 -14.13 -6.20
C THR A 131 9.86 -13.89 -6.99
N ARG A 132 9.78 -13.08 -8.05
CA ARG A 132 10.89 -12.73 -8.95
C ARG A 132 10.87 -11.22 -9.24
N PRO A 133 11.11 -10.37 -8.23
CA PRO A 133 11.00 -8.92 -8.40
C PRO A 133 11.98 -8.42 -9.45
N VAL A 134 11.52 -7.53 -10.32
CA VAL A 134 12.30 -6.93 -11.42
C VAL A 134 12.71 -5.47 -11.14
N SER A 135 12.50 -5.00 -9.92
CA SER A 135 12.86 -3.64 -9.53
C SER A 135 13.49 -3.60 -8.13
N PRO A 136 14.37 -2.62 -7.84
CA PRO A 136 14.92 -2.44 -6.49
C PRO A 136 13.85 -2.29 -5.41
N TYR A 137 12.73 -1.65 -5.75
CA TYR A 137 11.56 -1.56 -4.86
C TYR A 137 10.97 -2.94 -4.54
N GLY A 138 10.71 -3.75 -5.56
CA GLY A 138 10.17 -5.11 -5.37
C GLY A 138 11.12 -5.99 -4.55
N VAL A 139 12.43 -5.89 -4.79
CA VAL A 139 13.46 -6.60 -3.99
C VAL A 139 13.41 -6.16 -2.52
N ALA A 140 13.37 -4.86 -2.25
CA ALA A 140 13.29 -4.35 -0.89
C ALA A 140 12.00 -4.76 -0.17
N LYS A 141 10.84 -4.72 -0.87
CA LYS A 141 9.56 -5.18 -0.29
C LYS A 141 9.57 -6.68 -0.01
N LEU A 142 10.13 -7.50 -0.91
CA LEU A 142 10.26 -8.94 -0.69
C LEU A 142 11.13 -9.25 0.53
N ALA A 143 12.26 -8.55 0.69
CA ALA A 143 13.14 -8.71 1.86
C ALA A 143 12.41 -8.35 3.17
N ALA A 144 11.68 -7.22 3.20
CA ALA A 144 10.88 -6.82 4.36
C ALA A 144 9.76 -7.85 4.67
N THR A 145 9.06 -8.35 3.63
CA THR A 145 8.07 -9.44 3.76
C THR A 145 8.72 -10.69 4.36
N GLY A 146 9.93 -11.06 3.91
CA GLY A 146 10.68 -12.19 4.44
C GLY A 146 10.97 -12.07 5.94
N LEU A 147 11.36 -10.88 6.41
CA LEU A 147 11.60 -10.62 7.83
C LEU A 147 10.33 -10.84 8.66
N VAL A 148 9.21 -10.27 8.24
CA VAL A 148 7.93 -10.40 8.96
C VAL A 148 7.41 -11.84 8.92
N ALA A 149 7.47 -12.51 7.76
CA ALA A 149 7.04 -13.90 7.63
C ALA A 149 7.89 -14.86 8.49
N THR A 150 9.20 -14.61 8.60
CA THR A 150 10.08 -15.35 9.50
C THR A 150 9.70 -15.14 10.97
N ALA A 151 9.40 -13.89 11.36
CA ALA A 151 8.93 -13.59 12.71
C ALA A 151 7.58 -14.28 13.01
N ALA A 152 6.65 -14.32 12.04
CA ALA A 152 5.39 -15.04 12.17
C ALA A 152 5.61 -16.56 12.35
N SER A 153 6.51 -17.16 11.57
CA SER A 153 6.87 -18.59 11.69
C SER A 153 7.55 -18.91 13.02
N ALA A 154 8.20 -17.92 13.65
CA ALA A 154 8.77 -18.04 15.00
C ALA A 154 7.74 -17.81 16.12
N GLY A 155 6.44 -17.74 15.80
CA GLY A 155 5.35 -17.65 16.78
C GLY A 155 4.90 -16.21 17.10
N ARG A 156 5.39 -15.19 16.39
CA ARG A 156 4.86 -13.82 16.51
C ARG A 156 3.53 -13.71 15.77
N GLU A 157 2.55 -13.08 16.38
CA GLU A 157 1.27 -12.79 15.72
C GLU A 157 1.48 -11.67 14.67
N ALA A 158 1.77 -12.08 13.44
CA ALA A 158 2.09 -11.16 12.35
C ALA A 158 1.55 -11.66 11.01
N VAL A 159 1.16 -10.71 10.15
CA VAL A 159 0.75 -10.97 8.76
C VAL A 159 1.26 -9.87 7.83
N VAL A 160 1.64 -10.27 6.63
CA VAL A 160 1.93 -9.36 5.52
C VAL A 160 0.71 -9.29 4.62
N LEU A 161 0.15 -8.11 4.43
CA LEU A 161 -0.85 -7.83 3.41
C LEU A 161 -0.12 -7.38 2.14
N ARG A 162 0.01 -8.26 1.16
CA ARG A 162 0.66 -7.98 -0.13
C ARG A 162 -0.29 -7.20 -1.02
N VAL A 163 -0.20 -5.86 -0.93
CA VAL A 163 -1.12 -4.93 -1.61
C VAL A 163 -0.77 -4.83 -3.09
N PHE A 164 -1.78 -4.98 -3.94
CA PHE A 164 -1.67 -4.74 -5.38
C PHE A 164 -1.69 -3.23 -5.67
N ASN A 165 -2.03 -2.78 -6.87
CA ASN A 165 -1.83 -1.36 -7.21
C ASN A 165 -2.90 -0.50 -6.53
N ALA A 166 -2.56 0.11 -5.42
CA ALA A 166 -3.43 0.99 -4.67
C ALA A 166 -3.86 2.20 -5.51
N LEU A 167 -5.13 2.60 -5.41
CA LEU A 167 -5.71 3.73 -6.13
C LEU A 167 -6.59 4.57 -5.18
N GLY A 168 -6.39 5.89 -5.16
CA GLY A 168 -7.17 6.79 -4.33
C GLY A 168 -6.59 8.18 -4.15
N PRO A 169 -7.22 9.04 -3.34
CA PRO A 169 -6.77 10.40 -3.08
C PRO A 169 -5.38 10.47 -2.46
N GLY A 170 -4.60 11.45 -2.88
CA GLY A 170 -3.23 11.62 -2.40
C GLY A 170 -2.21 10.69 -3.05
N MET A 171 -2.58 10.02 -4.15
CA MET A 171 -1.67 9.19 -4.93
C MET A 171 -0.47 9.97 -5.42
N PRO A 172 0.78 9.49 -5.21
CA PRO A 172 1.97 10.20 -5.65
C PRO A 172 2.04 10.35 -7.17
N ALA A 173 2.40 11.55 -7.66
CA ALA A 173 2.55 11.85 -9.09
C ALA A 173 3.59 10.96 -9.82
N GLY A 174 4.55 10.39 -9.09
CA GLY A 174 5.53 9.45 -9.64
C GLY A 174 4.97 8.05 -9.97
N THR A 175 3.69 7.79 -9.71
CA THR A 175 2.98 6.57 -10.12
C THR A 175 2.23 6.79 -11.43
N LEU A 176 1.89 5.71 -12.15
CA LEU A 176 1.09 5.85 -13.37
C LEU A 176 -0.25 6.57 -13.11
N PRO A 177 -1.08 6.17 -12.12
CA PRO A 177 -2.35 6.85 -11.88
C PRO A 177 -2.17 8.33 -11.50
N GLY A 178 -1.25 8.63 -10.58
CA GLY A 178 -1.01 10.00 -10.13
C GLY A 178 -0.44 10.90 -11.23
N GLY A 179 0.53 10.39 -12.00
CA GLY A 179 1.12 11.12 -13.13
C GLY A 179 0.13 11.31 -14.28
N ALA A 180 -0.70 10.32 -14.60
CA ALA A 180 -1.75 10.46 -15.60
C ALA A 180 -2.78 11.52 -15.18
N LEU A 181 -3.22 11.46 -13.94
CA LEU A 181 -4.17 12.42 -13.39
C LEU A 181 -3.63 13.85 -13.45
N LEU A 182 -2.37 14.08 -13.08
CA LEU A 182 -1.72 15.39 -13.14
C LEU A 182 -1.69 15.92 -14.58
N ARG A 183 -1.14 15.13 -15.53
CA ARG A 183 -1.05 15.51 -16.95
C ARG A 183 -2.41 15.82 -17.58
N LEU A 184 -3.42 14.98 -17.29
CA LEU A 184 -4.77 15.19 -17.80
C LEU A 184 -5.38 16.48 -17.26
N THR A 185 -5.15 16.81 -15.99
CA THR A 185 -5.65 18.07 -15.40
C THR A 185 -4.98 19.28 -16.00
N GLU A 186 -3.66 19.24 -16.14
CA GLU A 186 -2.87 20.31 -16.78
C GLU A 186 -3.34 20.50 -18.24
N ALA A 187 -3.59 19.40 -18.96
CA ALA A 187 -4.08 19.45 -20.33
C ALA A 187 -5.48 20.07 -20.43
N VAL A 188 -6.40 19.73 -19.52
CA VAL A 188 -7.73 20.37 -19.46
C VAL A 188 -7.59 21.86 -19.19
N ALA A 189 -6.79 22.27 -18.20
CA ALA A 189 -6.58 23.67 -17.87
C ALA A 189 -5.96 24.47 -19.03
N ALA A 190 -5.08 23.84 -19.82
CA ALA A 190 -4.44 24.46 -20.99
C ALA A 190 -5.27 24.31 -22.28
N SER A 191 -6.44 23.68 -22.26
CA SER A 191 -7.22 23.30 -23.45
C SER A 191 -6.37 22.57 -24.49
N ALA A 192 -5.44 21.73 -24.04
CA ALA A 192 -4.52 21.03 -24.90
C ALA A 192 -5.27 19.95 -25.74
N PRO A 193 -5.02 19.86 -27.05
CA PRO A 193 -5.72 18.90 -27.91
C PRO A 193 -5.19 17.46 -27.74
N ARG A 194 -4.02 17.28 -27.12
CA ARG A 194 -3.34 16.01 -27.02
C ARG A 194 -2.43 15.94 -25.79
N ILE A 195 -2.30 14.75 -25.22
CA ILE A 195 -1.24 14.38 -24.27
C ILE A 195 -0.47 13.15 -24.75
N GLU A 196 0.77 12.99 -24.31
CA GLU A 196 1.58 11.81 -24.58
C GLU A 196 1.77 10.99 -23.31
N MET A 197 1.57 9.67 -23.44
CA MET A 197 1.83 8.68 -22.40
C MET A 197 2.81 7.64 -22.92
N GLY A 198 3.48 6.90 -22.03
CA GLY A 198 4.17 5.66 -22.42
C GLY A 198 3.15 4.57 -22.74
N SER A 199 3.62 3.36 -23.12
CA SER A 199 2.73 2.21 -23.40
C SER A 199 1.75 1.96 -22.24
N LEU A 200 0.49 1.79 -22.57
CA LEU A 200 -0.64 1.56 -21.65
C LEU A 200 -1.19 0.13 -21.75
N ASP A 201 -0.43 -0.82 -22.32
CA ASP A 201 -0.90 -2.19 -22.58
C ASP A 201 -0.86 -3.08 -21.32
N SER A 202 -0.05 -2.70 -20.31
CA SER A 202 0.09 -3.52 -19.12
C SER A 202 -1.23 -3.65 -18.34
N VAL A 203 -1.54 -4.88 -17.91
CA VAL A 203 -2.72 -5.18 -17.08
C VAL A 203 -2.34 -5.24 -15.61
N ARG A 204 -3.08 -4.54 -14.78
CA ARG A 204 -2.90 -4.46 -13.32
C ARG A 204 -4.20 -4.69 -12.59
N ASP A 205 -4.06 -5.20 -11.40
CA ASP A 205 -5.12 -5.19 -10.39
C ASP A 205 -5.03 -3.86 -9.64
N PHE A 206 -6.00 -2.98 -9.86
CA PHE A 206 -6.11 -1.71 -9.14
C PHE A 206 -7.09 -1.88 -7.99
N VAL A 207 -6.62 -1.64 -6.77
CA VAL A 207 -7.41 -1.78 -5.54
C VAL A 207 -7.64 -0.42 -4.89
N ASP A 208 -8.89 -0.13 -4.53
CA ASP A 208 -9.27 1.10 -3.86
C ASP A 208 -8.65 1.18 -2.45
N VAL A 209 -8.14 2.35 -2.07
CA VAL A 209 -7.54 2.56 -0.74
C VAL A 209 -8.52 2.31 0.41
N ARG A 210 -9.84 2.46 0.18
CA ARG A 210 -10.88 2.11 1.17
C ARG A 210 -10.92 0.62 1.41
N ASP A 211 -10.81 -0.18 0.35
CA ASP A 211 -10.75 -1.65 0.45
C ASP A 211 -9.45 -2.11 1.11
N ILE A 212 -8.31 -1.43 0.86
CA ILE A 212 -7.07 -1.69 1.58
C ILE A 212 -7.25 -1.41 3.08
N GLY A 213 -7.85 -0.27 3.44
CA GLY A 213 -8.17 0.05 4.84
C GLY A 213 -9.06 -1.03 5.48
N ALA A 214 -10.10 -1.47 4.76
CA ALA A 214 -10.98 -2.56 5.22
C ALA A 214 -10.24 -3.89 5.38
N ALA A 215 -9.27 -4.21 4.51
CA ALA A 215 -8.43 -5.41 4.65
C ALA A 215 -7.56 -5.35 5.91
N VAL A 216 -6.99 -4.17 6.22
CA VAL A 216 -6.24 -3.97 7.47
C VAL A 216 -7.15 -4.16 8.68
N VAL A 217 -8.34 -3.55 8.69
CA VAL A 217 -9.33 -3.74 9.78
C VAL A 217 -9.69 -5.22 9.94
N ALA A 218 -9.93 -5.93 8.83
CA ALA A 218 -10.22 -7.36 8.85
C ALA A 218 -9.06 -8.18 9.44
N ALA A 219 -7.80 -7.87 9.07
CA ALA A 219 -6.62 -8.52 9.63
C ALA A 219 -6.43 -8.22 11.14
N CYS A 220 -6.76 -6.99 11.56
CA CYS A 220 -6.76 -6.62 12.98
C CYS A 220 -7.78 -7.43 13.80
N ARG A 221 -8.94 -7.71 13.23
CA ARG A 221 -10.06 -8.40 13.90
C ARG A 221 -10.08 -9.90 13.70
N ALA A 222 -9.25 -10.44 12.80
CA ALA A 222 -9.21 -11.88 12.54
C ALA A 222 -8.88 -12.64 13.85
N PRO A 223 -9.63 -13.69 14.21
CA PRO A 223 -9.36 -14.43 15.45
C PRO A 223 -8.00 -15.13 15.42
N ARG A 224 -7.55 -15.53 14.23
CA ARG A 224 -6.23 -16.17 13.99
C ARG A 224 -5.67 -15.72 12.64
N LEU A 225 -4.36 -15.70 12.53
CA LEU A 225 -3.62 -15.42 11.31
C LEU A 225 -2.86 -16.70 10.92
N ASP A 226 -3.55 -17.66 10.29
CA ASP A 226 -3.00 -18.97 9.95
C ASP A 226 -2.11 -18.96 8.70
N ALA A 227 -1.95 -17.79 8.06
CA ALA A 227 -1.05 -17.59 6.93
C ALA A 227 -0.21 -16.31 7.15
N PRO A 228 1.11 -16.36 6.90
CA PRO A 228 1.99 -15.21 7.12
C PRO A 228 1.86 -14.13 6.03
N ILE A 229 1.27 -14.45 4.89
CA ILE A 229 1.12 -13.55 3.74
C ILE A 229 -0.28 -13.70 3.18
N VAL A 230 -0.93 -12.58 2.85
CA VAL A 230 -2.27 -12.52 2.23
C VAL A 230 -2.28 -11.46 1.13
N ASN A 231 -2.77 -11.81 -0.05
CA ASN A 231 -2.95 -10.86 -1.15
C ASN A 231 -4.13 -9.91 -0.89
N VAL A 232 -3.91 -8.63 -1.16
CA VAL A 232 -4.94 -7.59 -1.09
C VAL A 232 -5.03 -6.89 -2.45
N GLY A 233 -6.03 -7.24 -3.21
CA GLY A 233 -6.32 -6.75 -4.55
C GLY A 233 -7.81 -6.73 -4.83
N SER A 234 -8.21 -6.22 -5.97
CA SER A 234 -9.62 -6.27 -6.42
C SER A 234 -9.98 -7.66 -6.97
N GLY A 235 -8.98 -8.44 -7.41
CA GLY A 235 -9.16 -9.68 -8.15
C GLY A 235 -9.53 -9.45 -9.63
N ALA A 236 -9.59 -8.20 -10.08
CA ALA A 236 -9.91 -7.82 -11.45
C ALA A 236 -8.70 -7.17 -12.15
N GLY A 237 -8.44 -7.60 -13.38
CA GLY A 237 -7.39 -7.03 -14.21
C GLY A 237 -7.92 -5.92 -15.10
N HIS A 238 -7.30 -4.75 -15.05
CA HIS A 238 -7.57 -3.62 -15.93
C HIS A 238 -6.30 -3.16 -16.63
N SER A 239 -6.39 -2.83 -17.91
CA SER A 239 -5.26 -2.24 -18.61
C SER A 239 -4.97 -0.83 -18.09
N ALA A 240 -3.70 -0.41 -18.19
CA ALA A 240 -3.35 0.97 -17.90
C ALA A 240 -4.13 1.95 -18.77
N ARG A 241 -4.50 1.54 -20.00
CA ARG A 241 -5.33 2.31 -20.94
C ARG A 241 -6.75 2.53 -20.41
N GLU A 242 -7.38 1.49 -19.84
CA GLU A 242 -8.71 1.63 -19.21
C GLU A 242 -8.68 2.61 -18.05
N LEU A 243 -7.66 2.54 -17.18
CA LEU A 243 -7.47 3.49 -16.09
C LEU A 243 -7.31 4.94 -16.61
N VAL A 244 -6.42 5.15 -17.59
CA VAL A 244 -6.16 6.50 -18.12
C VAL A 244 -7.40 7.08 -18.81
N ARG A 245 -8.17 6.26 -19.54
CA ARG A 245 -9.45 6.69 -20.12
C ARG A 245 -10.47 7.04 -19.04
N ALA A 246 -10.61 6.25 -17.99
CA ALA A 246 -11.51 6.57 -16.88
C ALA A 246 -11.12 7.89 -16.19
N LEU A 247 -9.82 8.14 -16.00
CA LEU A 247 -9.33 9.41 -15.48
C LEU A 247 -9.63 10.58 -16.43
N ALA A 248 -9.40 10.40 -17.74
CA ALA A 248 -9.67 11.43 -18.77
C ALA A 248 -11.15 11.80 -18.79
N GLU A 249 -12.05 10.82 -18.84
CA GLU A 249 -13.50 11.00 -18.76
C GLU A 249 -13.88 11.80 -17.50
N ARG A 250 -13.32 11.42 -16.37
CA ARG A 250 -13.66 12.02 -15.07
C ARG A 250 -13.20 13.47 -14.92
N VAL A 251 -12.07 13.84 -15.52
CA VAL A 251 -11.57 15.24 -15.51
C VAL A 251 -12.07 16.08 -16.68
N GLY A 252 -12.84 15.48 -17.61
CA GLY A 252 -13.37 16.18 -18.78
C GLY A 252 -12.35 16.42 -19.90
N PHE A 253 -11.28 15.60 -19.98
CA PHE A 253 -10.33 15.67 -21.09
C PHE A 253 -10.91 14.97 -22.32
N THR A 254 -11.08 15.74 -23.41
CA THR A 254 -11.65 15.27 -24.68
C THR A 254 -10.61 15.18 -25.81
N GLY A 255 -9.36 15.53 -25.51
CA GLY A 255 -8.27 15.47 -26.48
C GLY A 255 -7.77 14.04 -26.76
N GLU A 256 -6.79 13.94 -27.63
CA GLU A 256 -6.15 12.67 -27.97
C GLU A 256 -5.16 12.22 -26.87
N ILE A 257 -5.18 10.92 -26.54
CA ILE A 257 -4.17 10.29 -25.68
C ILE A 257 -3.25 9.48 -26.59
N GLY A 258 -2.10 10.06 -26.93
CA GLY A 258 -1.06 9.41 -27.71
C GLY A 258 -0.22 8.48 -26.82
N GLU A 259 0.23 7.37 -27.38
CA GLU A 259 1.14 6.43 -26.74
C GLU A 259 2.47 6.45 -27.51
N ALA A 260 3.52 6.98 -26.89
CA ALA A 260 4.84 7.06 -27.48
C ALA A 260 5.90 6.43 -26.57
N GLY A 261 6.73 5.57 -27.16
CA GLY A 261 7.88 4.98 -26.48
C GLY A 261 7.56 3.80 -25.56
N ALA A 262 8.56 3.35 -24.82
CA ALA A 262 8.41 2.31 -23.82
C ALA A 262 7.59 2.84 -22.62
N GLY A 263 6.81 1.95 -22.00
CA GLY A 263 6.16 2.24 -20.72
C GLY A 263 7.19 2.62 -19.64
N SER A 264 6.72 2.93 -18.43
CA SER A 264 7.68 3.18 -17.35
C SER A 264 8.59 1.95 -17.15
N PRO A 265 9.87 2.12 -16.78
CA PRO A 265 10.79 0.99 -16.54
C PRO A 265 10.26 -0.04 -15.53
N ARG A 266 9.28 0.35 -14.71
CA ARG A 266 8.59 -0.54 -13.75
C ARG A 266 7.46 -1.35 -14.38
N SER A 267 6.90 -0.90 -15.51
CA SER A 267 5.72 -1.49 -16.14
C SER A 267 6.05 -2.36 -17.33
N SER A 268 7.15 -2.05 -18.07
CA SER A 268 7.54 -2.75 -19.29
C SER A 268 7.83 -4.23 -19.04
N ASP A 269 8.43 -4.56 -17.90
CA ASP A 269 8.87 -5.91 -17.58
C ASP A 269 7.79 -6.77 -16.89
N VAL A 270 6.61 -6.19 -16.60
CA VAL A 270 5.48 -6.89 -15.98
C VAL A 270 4.22 -6.67 -16.83
N PRO A 271 3.96 -7.50 -17.85
CA PRO A 271 2.83 -7.29 -18.76
C PRO A 271 1.47 -7.52 -18.08
N TRP A 272 1.41 -8.42 -17.08
CA TRP A 272 0.16 -8.79 -16.43
C TRP A 272 0.39 -9.12 -14.95
N GLN A 273 -0.49 -8.57 -14.07
CA GLN A 273 -0.42 -8.84 -12.63
C GLN A 273 -1.78 -8.61 -11.96
N VAL A 274 -2.44 -9.69 -11.56
CA VAL A 274 -3.75 -9.68 -10.90
C VAL A 274 -3.70 -10.63 -9.70
N ALA A 275 -4.33 -10.25 -8.59
CA ALA A 275 -4.39 -11.04 -7.37
C ALA A 275 -5.37 -12.21 -7.47
N ASP A 276 -5.01 -13.37 -6.96
CA ASP A 276 -5.97 -14.28 -6.37
C ASP A 276 -6.25 -13.82 -4.93
N VAL A 277 -7.52 -13.55 -4.64
CA VAL A 277 -7.97 -13.03 -3.34
C VAL A 277 -8.72 -14.07 -2.50
N SER A 278 -8.66 -15.35 -2.90
CA SER A 278 -9.38 -16.44 -2.25
C SER A 278 -8.96 -16.62 -0.80
N LEU A 279 -7.65 -16.45 -0.50
CA LEU A 279 -7.13 -16.56 0.86
C LEU A 279 -7.61 -15.39 1.73
N ALA A 280 -7.63 -14.16 1.23
CA ALA A 280 -8.15 -13.01 1.96
C ALA A 280 -9.63 -13.22 2.33
N LYS A 281 -10.42 -13.76 1.39
CA LYS A 281 -11.83 -14.09 1.63
C LYS A 281 -12.00 -15.17 2.71
N SER A 282 -11.22 -16.25 2.66
CA SER A 282 -11.37 -17.37 3.59
C SER A 282 -10.80 -17.07 4.97
N LEU A 283 -9.64 -16.40 5.05
CA LEU A 283 -8.92 -16.14 6.32
C LEU A 283 -9.42 -14.89 7.03
N LEU A 284 -9.70 -13.82 6.28
CA LEU A 284 -10.06 -12.51 6.83
C LEU A 284 -11.57 -12.19 6.69
N GLY A 285 -12.34 -12.99 5.94
CA GLY A 285 -13.70 -12.64 5.57
C GLY A 285 -13.78 -11.40 4.67
N TRP A 286 -12.67 -10.99 4.07
CA TRP A 286 -12.55 -9.76 3.30
C TRP A 286 -12.61 -10.00 1.79
N ARG A 287 -13.20 -9.05 1.10
CA ARG A 287 -13.13 -8.87 -0.35
C ARG A 287 -13.17 -7.39 -0.69
N ALA A 288 -12.60 -6.99 -1.81
CA ALA A 288 -12.81 -5.67 -2.37
C ALA A 288 -14.28 -5.50 -2.78
N VAL A 289 -14.81 -4.30 -2.54
CA VAL A 289 -16.20 -3.94 -2.89
C VAL A 289 -16.28 -2.76 -3.85
N HIS A 290 -15.17 -2.03 -4.04
CA HIS A 290 -15.10 -0.90 -4.96
C HIS A 290 -14.42 -1.33 -6.26
N ASP A 291 -15.02 -0.95 -7.38
CA ASP A 291 -14.47 -1.18 -8.72
C ASP A 291 -13.52 -0.05 -9.15
N LEU A 292 -12.92 -0.18 -10.34
CA LEU A 292 -12.01 0.82 -10.90
C LEU A 292 -12.68 2.21 -11.03
N ARG A 293 -13.94 2.26 -11.42
CA ARG A 293 -14.69 3.50 -11.58
C ARG A 293 -14.85 4.22 -10.25
N SER A 294 -15.30 3.52 -9.23
CA SER A 294 -15.43 4.04 -7.85
C SER A 294 -14.10 4.57 -7.29
N ALA A 295 -13.01 3.86 -7.55
CA ALA A 295 -11.66 4.29 -7.13
C ALA A 295 -11.20 5.55 -7.87
N VAL A 296 -11.46 5.66 -9.16
CA VAL A 296 -11.20 6.88 -9.96
C VAL A 296 -12.06 8.05 -9.51
N GLU A 297 -13.35 7.84 -9.24
CA GLU A 297 -14.24 8.86 -8.69
C GLU A 297 -13.71 9.41 -7.37
N LEU A 298 -13.35 8.54 -6.44
CA LEU A 298 -12.76 8.95 -5.16
C LEU A 298 -11.45 9.71 -5.35
N MET A 299 -10.56 9.22 -6.21
CA MET A 299 -9.27 9.84 -6.49
C MET A 299 -9.39 11.27 -7.04
N THR A 300 -10.50 11.58 -7.70
CA THR A 300 -10.77 12.87 -8.34
C THR A 300 -11.73 13.79 -7.56
N ALA A 301 -12.36 13.30 -6.48
CA ALA A 301 -13.42 14.00 -5.76
C ALA A 301 -12.95 15.29 -5.05
N ASN A 302 -11.72 15.34 -4.55
CA ASN A 302 -11.19 16.46 -3.76
C ASN A 302 -10.22 17.31 -4.58
N ARG A 303 -10.69 17.85 -5.73
CA ARG A 303 -9.92 18.82 -6.49
C ARG A 303 -10.49 20.21 -6.27
N PRO A 304 -9.61 21.20 -6.05
CA PRO A 304 -10.02 22.59 -6.07
C PRO A 304 -10.52 23.00 -7.46
#